data_a25bda9e24f71be2f570ed0f03293a79
#
_entry.id   a25bda9e24f71be2f570ed0f03293a79
#
_cell.length_a   1.000
_cell.length_b   1.000
_cell.length_c   1.000
_cell.angle_alpha   90.00
_cell.angle_beta   90.00
_cell.angle_gamma   90.00
#
_symmetry.space_group_name_H-M   'P 1'
#
loop_
_entity.id
_entity.type
_entity.pdbx_description
1 polymer ?
#
loop_
_entity_poly.entity_id
_entity_poly.type
_entity_poly.pdbx_seq_one_letter_code
_entity_poly.pdbx_strand_id
1 'polypeptide(L)'
;MPFSLTRPRALALCAFPLVALFAVVGLAPLPYAVAQPGSTADVLGDVKGTPVITISGAPPRTTKGELRMTTIIATGPSADVDLGDVVDAWFSTDRAVLPHDSVYPRGKSDEEVAEHNLKDMEKSQDVATSAALSFLGEDPAKVKVTLRLADVGGPSAGLLFSLGIVDKLDGDGSGGDLTGGRTVAGTGTISPDGEVGAVGGVSLKTQAAKRDGASVFLVPKGECSDARAELPKGLRLIPVTTLKGAVDSLRALEKGGKVPSC
;
A
#
# COMPACT_ATOMS: atom_id res chain seq x y z
N MET A 1 20.89 13.91 -65.29
CA MET A 1 19.41 13.82 -65.37
C MET A 1 18.87 14.20 -63.99
N PRO A 2 18.15 15.31 -63.82
CA PRO A 2 17.54 15.64 -62.52
C PRO A 2 16.37 14.69 -62.29
N PHE A 3 16.41 13.96 -61.18
CA PHE A 3 15.29 13.16 -60.73
C PHE A 3 14.14 14.10 -60.33
N SER A 4 13.17 14.29 -61.20
CA SER A 4 11.94 15.01 -60.86
C SER A 4 11.04 14.07 -60.02
N LEU A 5 11.10 14.21 -58.73
CA LEU A 5 10.15 13.55 -57.82
C LEU A 5 8.74 14.10 -58.07
N THR A 6 7.80 13.21 -58.43
CA THR A 6 6.39 13.59 -58.49
C THR A 6 5.91 14.00 -57.10
N ARG A 7 5.00 14.96 -56.99
CA ARG A 7 4.48 15.48 -55.71
C ARG A 7 4.11 14.37 -54.70
N PRO A 8 3.40 13.28 -55.05
CA PRO A 8 3.07 12.24 -54.08
C PRO A 8 4.31 11.48 -53.58
N ARG A 9 5.35 11.29 -54.39
CA ARG A 9 6.60 10.66 -53.97
C ARG A 9 7.42 11.54 -53.06
N ALA A 10 7.42 12.85 -53.27
CA ALA A 10 8.06 13.80 -52.38
C ALA A 10 7.36 13.84 -51.01
N LEU A 11 6.03 13.85 -50.99
CA LEU A 11 5.25 13.78 -49.76
C LEU A 11 5.47 12.47 -49.00
N ALA A 12 5.48 11.34 -49.67
CA ALA A 12 5.77 10.05 -49.06
C ALA A 12 7.20 9.97 -48.47
N LEU A 13 8.20 10.54 -49.16
CA LEU A 13 9.57 10.60 -48.63
C LEU A 13 9.72 11.50 -47.40
N CYS A 14 8.95 12.60 -47.33
CA CYS A 14 8.92 13.48 -46.16
C CYS A 14 8.09 12.91 -45.00
N ALA A 15 7.01 12.16 -45.31
CA ALA A 15 6.16 11.54 -44.27
C ALA A 15 6.83 10.29 -43.64
N PHE A 16 7.63 9.56 -44.42
CA PHE A 16 8.26 8.31 -43.94
C PHE A 16 9.06 8.47 -42.64
N PRO A 17 9.98 9.45 -42.52
CA PRO A 17 10.74 9.62 -41.27
C PRO A 17 9.85 10.00 -40.12
N LEU A 18 8.76 10.76 -40.32
CA LEU A 18 7.80 11.08 -39.28
C LEU A 18 7.02 9.85 -38.81
N VAL A 19 6.53 9.04 -39.73
CA VAL A 19 5.85 7.77 -39.43
C VAL A 19 6.79 6.82 -38.72
N ALA A 20 8.03 6.69 -39.19
CA ALA A 20 9.04 5.87 -38.54
C ALA A 20 9.34 6.36 -37.10
N LEU A 21 9.47 7.67 -36.92
CA LEU A 21 9.66 8.26 -35.59
C LEU A 21 8.49 7.96 -34.66
N PHE A 22 7.25 8.15 -35.12
CA PHE A 22 6.05 7.83 -34.33
C PHE A 22 5.96 6.32 -34.00
N ALA A 23 6.34 5.45 -34.95
CA ALA A 23 6.39 4.02 -34.71
C ALA A 23 7.44 3.67 -33.63
N VAL A 24 8.62 4.27 -33.69
CA VAL A 24 9.66 4.07 -32.67
C VAL A 24 9.19 4.58 -31.31
N VAL A 25 8.63 5.79 -31.23
CA VAL A 25 8.14 6.35 -29.98
C VAL A 25 6.98 5.54 -29.40
N GLY A 26 6.11 4.98 -30.26
CA GLY A 26 4.97 4.18 -29.83
C GLY A 26 5.31 2.78 -29.36
N LEU A 27 6.43 2.21 -29.83
CA LEU A 27 6.83 0.82 -29.55
C LEU A 27 8.09 0.71 -28.68
N ALA A 28 8.80 1.81 -28.45
CA ALA A 28 10.00 1.79 -27.61
C ALA A 28 9.62 1.64 -26.14
N PRO A 29 10.32 0.80 -25.37
CA PRO A 29 10.11 0.69 -23.94
C PRO A 29 10.42 2.03 -23.25
N LEU A 30 9.51 2.46 -22.39
CA LEU A 30 9.63 3.69 -21.62
C LEU A 30 10.12 3.40 -20.19
N PRO A 31 10.85 4.31 -19.55
CA PRO A 31 11.36 4.11 -18.20
C PRO A 31 10.29 4.34 -17.13
N TYR A 32 9.15 3.67 -17.29
CA TYR A 32 8.02 3.75 -16.36
C TYR A 32 7.59 2.37 -15.88
N ALA A 33 6.93 2.34 -14.73
CA ALA A 33 6.17 1.22 -14.24
C ALA A 33 4.70 1.63 -14.12
N VAL A 34 3.78 0.73 -14.45
CA VAL A 34 2.34 0.92 -14.25
C VAL A 34 1.92 0.20 -12.98
N ALA A 35 1.35 0.93 -12.05
CA ALA A 35 0.84 0.41 -10.78
C ALA A 35 -0.69 0.39 -10.77
N GLN A 36 -1.25 -0.58 -10.02
CA GLN A 36 -2.70 -0.75 -9.83
C GLN A 36 -3.00 -1.17 -8.39
N PRO A 37 -4.28 -1.07 -7.93
CA PRO A 37 -4.70 -1.57 -6.63
C PRO A 37 -4.34 -3.04 -6.44
N GLY A 38 -3.56 -3.33 -5.39
CA GLY A 38 -3.15 -4.68 -5.05
C GLY A 38 -4.19 -5.42 -4.19
N SER A 39 -3.77 -6.50 -3.56
CA SER A 39 -4.57 -7.23 -2.59
C SER A 39 -4.63 -6.51 -1.25
N THR A 40 -5.63 -6.84 -0.45
CA THR A 40 -5.66 -6.52 0.98
C THR A 40 -5.61 -7.80 1.80
N ALA A 41 -5.11 -7.73 3.02
CA ALA A 41 -5.11 -8.85 3.94
C ALA A 41 -5.58 -8.39 5.33
N ASP A 42 -6.49 -9.16 5.93
CA ASP A 42 -6.92 -8.91 7.31
C ASP A 42 -5.87 -9.43 8.28
N VAL A 43 -5.24 -8.51 9.03
CA VAL A 43 -4.20 -8.87 10.02
C VAL A 43 -4.78 -9.50 11.29
N LEU A 44 -6.09 -9.36 11.54
CA LEU A 44 -6.77 -10.00 12.68
C LEU A 44 -7.20 -11.44 12.38
N GLY A 45 -7.33 -11.77 11.11
CA GLY A 45 -7.81 -13.05 10.60
C GLY A 45 -6.71 -14.06 10.28
N ASP A 46 -7.08 -14.98 9.41
CA ASP A 46 -6.22 -16.05 8.92
C ASP A 46 -5.93 -15.88 7.43
N VAL A 47 -4.72 -16.19 7.01
CA VAL A 47 -4.34 -16.31 5.60
C VAL A 47 -3.98 -17.75 5.33
N LYS A 48 -4.68 -18.37 4.37
CA LYS A 48 -4.53 -19.79 4.02
C LYS A 48 -4.65 -20.73 5.23
N GLY A 49 -5.55 -20.40 6.19
CA GLY A 49 -5.79 -21.20 7.39
C GLY A 49 -4.72 -21.05 8.49
N THR A 50 -3.85 -20.04 8.36
CA THR A 50 -2.85 -19.73 9.38
C THR A 50 -3.12 -18.32 9.93
N PRO A 51 -3.23 -18.15 11.26
CA PRO A 51 -3.39 -16.82 11.86
C PRO A 51 -2.24 -15.89 11.48
N VAL A 52 -2.59 -14.67 11.05
CA VAL A 52 -1.58 -13.64 10.73
C VAL A 52 -0.84 -13.21 11.97
N ILE A 53 -1.53 -13.04 13.09
CA ILE A 53 -0.95 -12.65 14.37
C ILE A 53 -1.18 -13.78 15.39
N THR A 54 -0.10 -14.35 15.88
CA THR A 54 -0.12 -15.32 16.98
C THR A 54 0.59 -14.74 18.19
N ILE A 55 -0.04 -14.81 19.37
CA ILE A 55 0.48 -14.27 20.63
C ILE A 55 0.63 -15.41 21.64
N SER A 56 1.74 -15.43 22.36
CA SER A 56 1.99 -16.34 23.49
C SER A 56 2.55 -15.56 24.67
N GLY A 57 2.33 -16.06 25.89
CA GLY A 57 2.71 -15.38 27.14
C GLY A 57 1.63 -14.41 27.69
N ALA A 58 0.64 -14.03 26.85
CA ALA A 58 -0.56 -13.34 27.26
C ALA A 58 -1.77 -13.94 26.54
N PRO A 59 -2.98 -13.97 27.13
CA PRO A 59 -4.18 -14.48 26.48
C PRO A 59 -4.65 -13.49 25.39
N PRO A 60 -4.68 -13.89 24.12
CA PRO A 60 -5.22 -13.02 23.08
C PRO A 60 -6.75 -12.95 23.18
N ARG A 61 -7.28 -11.77 22.85
CA ARG A 61 -8.73 -11.55 22.73
C ARG A 61 -9.25 -12.11 21.41
N THR A 62 -10.52 -12.51 21.40
CA THR A 62 -11.25 -12.73 20.15
C THR A 62 -11.72 -11.38 19.63
N THR A 63 -11.31 -11.03 18.43
CA THR A 63 -11.63 -9.75 17.80
C THR A 63 -12.79 -9.90 16.80
N LYS A 64 -13.55 -8.82 16.62
CA LYS A 64 -14.61 -8.70 15.61
C LYS A 64 -14.24 -7.58 14.65
N GLY A 65 -14.78 -7.65 13.42
CA GLY A 65 -14.39 -6.72 12.36
C GLY A 65 -13.03 -7.10 11.76
N GLU A 66 -12.48 -6.23 10.95
CA GLU A 66 -11.27 -6.49 10.18
C GLU A 66 -10.31 -5.30 10.23
N LEU A 67 -9.02 -5.58 10.31
CA LEU A 67 -7.94 -4.61 10.09
C LEU A 67 -7.19 -5.01 8.82
N ARG A 68 -7.50 -4.35 7.70
CA ARG A 68 -6.94 -4.69 6.40
C ARG A 68 -5.72 -3.84 6.06
N MET A 69 -4.56 -4.46 5.95
CA MET A 69 -3.43 -3.86 5.27
C MET A 69 -3.68 -3.82 3.75
N THR A 70 -3.04 -2.88 3.06
CA THR A 70 -3.23 -2.68 1.62
C THR A 70 -1.91 -2.69 0.87
N THR A 71 -1.94 -3.24 -0.35
CA THR A 71 -0.79 -3.28 -1.26
C THR A 71 -1.10 -2.60 -2.58
N ILE A 72 -0.06 -2.39 -3.38
CA ILE A 72 -0.14 -2.08 -4.81
C ILE A 72 0.55 -3.20 -5.59
N ILE A 73 0.15 -3.38 -6.84
CA ILE A 73 0.84 -4.23 -7.79
C ILE A 73 1.39 -3.32 -8.87
N ALA A 74 2.69 -3.39 -9.13
CA ALA A 74 3.32 -2.70 -10.25
C ALA A 74 3.79 -3.71 -11.29
N THR A 75 3.93 -3.28 -12.55
CA THR A 75 4.61 -4.07 -13.58
C THR A 75 6.01 -4.44 -13.10
N GLY A 76 6.46 -5.65 -13.38
CA GLY A 76 7.75 -6.16 -12.88
C GLY A 76 8.95 -5.30 -13.31
N PRO A 77 10.10 -5.40 -12.60
CA PRO A 77 11.30 -4.63 -12.94
C PRO A 77 11.80 -4.81 -14.39
N SER A 78 11.58 -5.99 -14.96
CA SER A 78 12.00 -6.33 -16.33
C SER A 78 10.87 -6.18 -17.36
N ALA A 79 9.71 -5.64 -16.99
CA ALA A 79 8.58 -5.48 -17.90
C ALA A 79 8.80 -4.26 -18.81
N ASP A 80 8.60 -4.46 -20.11
CA ASP A 80 8.55 -3.37 -21.06
C ASP A 80 7.19 -2.66 -20.99
N VAL A 81 7.21 -1.38 -20.69
CA VAL A 81 6.05 -0.48 -20.69
C VAL A 81 6.15 0.42 -21.90
N ASP A 82 5.18 0.39 -22.81
CA ASP A 82 5.17 1.23 -24.01
C ASP A 82 4.27 2.48 -23.83
N LEU A 83 4.21 3.30 -24.88
CA LEU A 83 3.37 4.51 -24.87
C LEU A 83 1.89 4.18 -24.73
N GLY A 84 1.43 3.05 -25.27
CA GLY A 84 0.03 2.61 -25.17
C GLY A 84 -0.34 2.32 -23.73
N ASP A 85 0.51 1.61 -22.98
CA ASP A 85 0.33 1.32 -21.56
C ASP A 85 0.26 2.60 -20.72
N VAL A 86 1.15 3.57 -21.03
CA VAL A 86 1.17 4.86 -20.32
C VAL A 86 -0.09 5.65 -20.60
N VAL A 87 -0.55 5.72 -21.84
CA VAL A 87 -1.79 6.42 -22.22
C VAL A 87 -3.01 5.77 -21.61
N ASP A 88 -3.09 4.42 -21.64
CA ASP A 88 -4.19 3.67 -21.03
C ASP A 88 -4.22 3.90 -19.50
N ALA A 89 -3.08 3.84 -18.84
CA ALA A 89 -2.98 4.12 -17.42
C ALA A 89 -3.32 5.59 -17.07
N TRP A 90 -2.94 6.55 -17.92
CA TRP A 90 -3.21 7.96 -17.71
C TRP A 90 -4.71 8.30 -17.72
N PHE A 91 -5.49 7.60 -18.56
CA PHE A 91 -6.94 7.78 -18.62
C PHE A 91 -7.73 6.83 -17.68
N SER A 92 -7.04 5.97 -16.96
CA SER A 92 -7.65 5.08 -15.96
C SER A 92 -7.62 5.72 -14.57
N THR A 93 -8.68 5.52 -13.80
CA THR A 93 -8.75 6.02 -12.41
C THR A 93 -8.10 5.06 -11.40
N ASP A 94 -7.89 3.80 -11.82
CA ASP A 94 -7.36 2.70 -11.01
C ASP A 94 -5.93 2.30 -11.39
N ARG A 95 -5.23 3.14 -12.16
CA ARG A 95 -3.83 2.94 -12.53
C ARG A 95 -3.01 4.20 -12.29
N ALA A 96 -1.72 4.01 -12.03
CA ALA A 96 -0.76 5.09 -11.89
C ALA A 96 0.50 4.78 -12.68
N VAL A 97 1.02 5.78 -13.38
CA VAL A 97 2.31 5.72 -14.06
C VAL A 97 3.36 6.29 -13.12
N LEU A 98 4.36 5.48 -12.79
CA LEU A 98 5.44 5.83 -11.89
C LEU A 98 6.78 5.77 -12.61
N PRO A 99 7.74 6.66 -12.33
CA PRO A 99 9.10 6.47 -12.84
C PRO A 99 9.64 5.11 -12.39
N HIS A 100 10.21 4.32 -13.31
CA HIS A 100 10.72 2.99 -13.02
C HIS A 100 11.68 2.99 -11.82
N ASP A 101 12.62 3.95 -11.77
CA ASP A 101 13.61 4.07 -10.71
C ASP A 101 13.02 4.45 -9.34
N SER A 102 11.78 4.96 -9.29
CA SER A 102 11.08 5.24 -8.02
C SER A 102 10.46 4.00 -7.39
N VAL A 103 10.25 2.96 -8.21
CA VAL A 103 9.66 1.67 -7.79
C VAL A 103 10.75 0.62 -7.60
N TYR A 104 11.73 0.61 -8.50
CA TYR A 104 12.77 -0.41 -8.57
C TYR A 104 14.17 0.21 -8.52
N PRO A 105 15.05 -0.23 -7.61
CA PRO A 105 16.45 0.21 -7.61
C PRO A 105 17.15 -0.19 -8.91
N ARG A 106 17.97 0.72 -9.48
CA ARG A 106 18.69 0.46 -10.72
C ARG A 106 19.62 -0.75 -10.61
N GLY A 107 19.61 -1.57 -11.65
CA GLY A 107 20.55 -2.68 -11.84
C GLY A 107 20.29 -3.90 -10.97
N LYS A 108 19.11 -4.02 -10.33
CA LYS A 108 18.70 -5.21 -9.59
C LYS A 108 17.83 -6.11 -10.44
N SER A 109 17.99 -7.43 -10.29
CA SER A 109 17.11 -8.44 -10.88
C SER A 109 15.76 -8.51 -10.16
N ASP A 110 14.76 -9.15 -10.79
CA ASP A 110 13.45 -9.40 -10.19
C ASP A 110 13.56 -10.17 -8.87
N GLU A 111 14.49 -11.14 -8.79
CA GLU A 111 14.75 -11.93 -7.58
C GLU A 111 15.37 -11.07 -6.47
N GLU A 112 16.32 -10.19 -6.79
CA GLU A 112 16.93 -9.28 -5.80
C GLU A 112 15.92 -8.27 -5.26
N VAL A 113 14.99 -7.79 -6.10
CA VAL A 113 13.88 -6.91 -5.68
C VAL A 113 12.91 -7.68 -4.78
N ALA A 114 12.54 -8.90 -5.13
CA ALA A 114 11.67 -9.74 -4.32
C ALA A 114 12.29 -10.06 -2.96
N GLU A 115 13.58 -10.42 -2.91
CA GLU A 115 14.31 -10.67 -1.67
C GLU A 115 14.38 -9.40 -0.78
N HIS A 116 14.64 -8.25 -1.40
CA HIS A 116 14.65 -6.97 -0.67
C HIS A 116 13.29 -6.66 -0.04
N ASN A 117 12.21 -6.82 -0.81
CA ASN A 117 10.85 -6.60 -0.33
C ASN A 117 10.47 -7.55 0.82
N LEU A 118 10.92 -8.81 0.78
CA LEU A 118 10.70 -9.75 1.87
C LEU A 118 11.45 -9.34 3.14
N LYS A 119 12.72 -8.93 3.03
CA LYS A 119 13.52 -8.42 4.17
C LYS A 119 12.90 -7.16 4.78
N ASP A 120 12.38 -6.25 3.95
CA ASP A 120 11.70 -5.05 4.42
C ASP A 120 10.40 -5.40 5.16
N MET A 121 9.67 -6.43 4.71
CA MET A 121 8.49 -6.93 5.40
C MET A 121 8.85 -7.55 6.75
N GLU A 122 9.87 -8.42 6.83
CA GLU A 122 10.34 -9.01 8.09
C GLU A 122 10.74 -7.92 9.09
N LYS A 123 11.54 -6.95 8.65
CA LYS A 123 11.92 -5.80 9.48
C LYS A 123 10.70 -4.99 9.95
N SER A 124 9.72 -4.78 9.06
CA SER A 124 8.48 -4.08 9.40
C SER A 124 7.67 -4.82 10.47
N GLN A 125 7.63 -6.16 10.42
CA GLN A 125 6.97 -7.00 11.41
C GLN A 125 7.67 -6.92 12.79
N ASP A 126 8.99 -6.94 12.83
CA ASP A 126 9.77 -6.83 14.07
C ASP A 126 9.56 -5.45 14.72
N VAL A 127 9.63 -4.39 13.90
CA VAL A 127 9.40 -3.02 14.39
C VAL A 127 7.96 -2.84 14.85
N ALA A 128 6.98 -3.37 14.13
CA ALA A 128 5.57 -3.29 14.50
C ALA A 128 5.29 -3.99 15.84
N THR A 129 5.92 -5.15 16.05
CA THR A 129 5.84 -5.89 17.32
C THR A 129 6.43 -5.08 18.46
N SER A 130 7.62 -4.51 18.27
CA SER A 130 8.28 -3.66 19.27
C SER A 130 7.45 -2.44 19.62
N ALA A 131 6.92 -1.72 18.62
CA ALA A 131 6.08 -0.54 18.81
C ALA A 131 4.78 -0.85 19.57
N ALA A 132 4.12 -1.97 19.21
CA ALA A 132 2.88 -2.37 19.86
C ALA A 132 3.09 -2.79 21.32
N LEU A 133 4.10 -3.61 21.62
CA LEU A 133 4.43 -4.03 22.98
C LEU A 133 4.86 -2.84 23.85
N SER A 134 5.67 -1.93 23.31
CA SER A 134 6.05 -0.69 23.99
C SER A 134 4.84 0.20 24.30
N PHE A 135 3.92 0.34 23.34
CA PHE A 135 2.67 1.10 23.53
C PHE A 135 1.80 0.52 24.64
N LEU A 136 1.74 -0.81 24.76
CA LEU A 136 0.96 -1.52 25.78
C LEU A 136 1.68 -1.63 27.14
N GLY A 137 2.98 -1.30 27.19
CA GLY A 137 3.81 -1.51 28.38
C GLY A 137 4.10 -2.99 28.67
N GLU A 138 4.00 -3.84 27.67
CA GLU A 138 4.24 -5.27 27.78
C GLU A 138 5.73 -5.60 27.70
N ASP A 139 6.16 -6.57 28.52
CA ASP A 139 7.54 -7.04 28.54
C ASP A 139 7.79 -8.01 27.35
N PRO A 140 8.65 -7.66 26.37
CA PRO A 140 8.93 -8.53 25.24
C PRO A 140 9.65 -9.84 25.63
N ALA A 141 10.14 -9.98 26.86
CA ALA A 141 10.64 -11.24 27.36
C ALA A 141 9.50 -12.22 27.71
N LYS A 142 8.35 -11.70 28.09
CA LYS A 142 7.17 -12.48 28.53
C LYS A 142 6.16 -12.68 27.41
N VAL A 143 5.85 -11.61 26.66
CA VAL A 143 4.88 -11.64 25.56
C VAL A 143 5.62 -11.80 24.25
N LYS A 144 5.34 -12.90 23.55
CA LYS A 144 5.91 -13.18 22.22
C LYS A 144 4.82 -13.05 21.15
N VAL A 145 5.12 -12.29 20.13
CA VAL A 145 4.25 -12.11 18.96
C VAL A 145 4.94 -12.70 17.75
N THR A 146 4.21 -13.49 16.99
CA THR A 146 4.66 -14.03 15.70
C THR A 146 3.71 -13.52 14.63
N LEU A 147 4.25 -12.83 13.65
CA LEU A 147 3.54 -12.34 12.48
C LEU A 147 3.84 -13.23 11.28
N ARG A 148 2.81 -13.66 10.57
CA ARG A 148 2.94 -14.52 9.38
C ARG A 148 2.03 -14.01 8.28
N LEU A 149 2.62 -13.40 7.29
CA LEU A 149 1.91 -13.00 6.09
C LEU A 149 2.78 -13.38 4.89
N ALA A 150 2.37 -14.43 4.18
CA ALA A 150 3.04 -14.90 2.98
C ALA A 150 2.65 -14.03 1.76
N ASP A 151 3.54 -13.99 0.78
CA ASP A 151 3.30 -13.40 -0.55
C ASP A 151 3.03 -11.87 -0.54
N VAL A 152 3.42 -11.16 0.52
CA VAL A 152 3.33 -9.70 0.61
C VAL A 152 4.71 -9.14 0.96
N GLY A 153 5.15 -8.16 0.21
CA GLY A 153 6.44 -7.49 0.43
C GLY A 153 6.29 -6.01 0.79
N GLY A 154 7.37 -5.45 1.32
CA GLY A 154 7.49 -4.03 1.63
C GLY A 154 7.02 -3.62 3.03
N PRO A 155 7.50 -2.46 3.53
CA PRO A 155 7.36 -2.07 4.94
C PRO A 155 6.02 -1.37 5.26
N SER A 156 5.10 -1.22 4.32
CA SER A 156 3.92 -0.35 4.43
C SER A 156 2.78 -0.91 5.31
N ALA A 157 2.93 -2.11 5.86
CA ALA A 157 1.95 -2.77 6.73
C ALA A 157 2.21 -2.57 8.23
N GLY A 158 3.32 -1.96 8.61
CA GLY A 158 3.76 -1.85 10.00
C GLY A 158 2.71 -1.25 10.94
N LEU A 159 2.04 -0.18 10.52
CA LEU A 159 0.93 0.41 11.30
C LEU A 159 -0.18 -0.62 11.56
N LEU A 160 -0.60 -1.37 10.55
CA LEU A 160 -1.72 -2.31 10.68
C LEU A 160 -1.34 -3.52 11.54
N PHE A 161 -0.11 -4.03 11.44
CA PHE A 161 0.39 -5.06 12.33
C PHE A 161 0.40 -4.59 13.78
N SER A 162 0.91 -3.36 14.05
CA SER A 162 0.92 -2.80 15.40
C SER A 162 -0.49 -2.65 15.97
N LEU A 163 -1.44 -2.14 15.17
CA LEU A 163 -2.85 -2.03 15.57
C LEU A 163 -3.49 -3.39 15.81
N GLY A 164 -3.17 -4.39 14.98
CA GLY A 164 -3.67 -5.76 15.16
C GLY A 164 -3.17 -6.42 16.45
N ILE A 165 -1.91 -6.19 16.82
CA ILE A 165 -1.35 -6.65 18.10
C ILE A 165 -2.04 -5.96 19.26
N VAL A 166 -2.23 -4.63 19.18
CA VAL A 166 -2.94 -3.86 20.21
C VAL A 166 -4.37 -4.35 20.36
N ASP A 167 -5.09 -4.58 19.25
CA ASP A 167 -6.48 -5.06 19.29
C ASP A 167 -6.58 -6.46 19.89
N LYS A 168 -5.65 -7.36 19.59
CA LYS A 168 -5.62 -8.71 20.16
C LYS A 168 -5.23 -8.76 21.64
N LEU A 169 -4.52 -7.77 22.17
CA LEU A 169 -4.10 -7.74 23.57
C LEU A 169 -5.01 -6.88 24.44
N ASP A 170 -5.33 -5.65 24.02
CA ASP A 170 -6.03 -4.64 24.83
C ASP A 170 -7.37 -4.20 24.20
N GLY A 171 -7.47 -4.25 22.87
CA GLY A 171 -8.62 -3.73 22.15
C GLY A 171 -8.77 -2.22 22.33
N ASP A 172 -10.01 -1.78 22.60
CA ASP A 172 -10.32 -0.37 22.86
C ASP A 172 -9.97 0.09 24.29
N GLY A 173 -9.38 -0.80 25.10
CA GLY A 173 -9.06 -0.56 26.52
C GLY A 173 -10.29 -0.62 27.46
N SER A 174 -11.47 -0.94 26.93
CA SER A 174 -12.72 -1.06 27.72
C SER A 174 -13.43 -2.42 27.48
N GLY A 175 -12.74 -3.35 26.81
CA GLY A 175 -13.24 -4.68 26.48
C GLY A 175 -13.85 -4.81 25.08
N GLY A 176 -13.95 -3.70 24.33
CA GLY A 176 -14.35 -3.68 22.92
C GLY A 176 -13.19 -3.83 21.96
N ASP A 177 -13.49 -3.93 20.68
CA ASP A 177 -12.51 -4.02 19.60
C ASP A 177 -12.16 -2.63 19.05
N LEU A 178 -10.93 -2.43 18.60
CA LEU A 178 -10.52 -1.18 17.94
C LEU A 178 -11.32 -0.88 16.68
N THR A 179 -11.71 -1.92 15.97
CA THR A 179 -12.51 -1.80 14.74
C THR A 179 -13.97 -1.41 15.00
N GLY A 180 -14.49 -1.70 16.21
CA GLY A 180 -15.91 -1.62 16.49
C GLY A 180 -16.76 -2.48 15.57
N GLY A 181 -16.24 -3.64 15.15
CA GLY A 181 -16.88 -4.58 14.23
C GLY A 181 -16.91 -4.13 12.77
N ARG A 182 -16.18 -3.04 12.42
CA ARG A 182 -16.08 -2.50 11.04
C ARG A 182 -14.93 -3.16 10.28
N THR A 183 -14.97 -3.06 8.96
CA THR A 183 -13.79 -3.25 8.13
C THR A 183 -13.03 -1.91 8.06
N VAL A 184 -11.90 -1.85 8.75
CA VAL A 184 -10.94 -0.74 8.76
C VAL A 184 -9.76 -1.16 7.91
N ALA A 185 -9.37 -0.35 6.95
CA ALA A 185 -8.14 -0.55 6.20
C ALA A 185 -7.14 0.57 6.49
N GLY A 186 -5.91 0.40 6.03
CA GLY A 186 -4.92 1.45 6.15
C GLY A 186 -3.57 1.07 5.58
N THR A 187 -2.64 2.00 5.70
CA THR A 187 -1.25 1.86 5.31
C THR A 187 -0.37 2.77 6.15
N GLY A 188 0.90 2.45 6.23
CA GLY A 188 1.89 3.24 6.95
C GLY A 188 3.04 2.37 7.42
N THR A 189 4.26 2.89 7.35
CA THR A 189 5.37 2.32 8.09
C THR A 189 5.22 2.67 9.58
N ILE A 190 5.92 1.98 10.44
CA ILE A 190 5.98 2.28 11.87
C ILE A 190 7.44 2.29 12.32
N SER A 191 7.78 3.17 13.26
CA SER A 191 9.07 3.16 13.96
C SER A 191 8.92 2.56 15.35
N PRO A 192 10.02 2.17 16.02
CA PRO A 192 9.96 1.55 17.35
C PRO A 192 9.32 2.44 18.43
N ASP A 193 9.37 3.76 18.26
CA ASP A 193 8.74 4.77 19.13
C ASP A 193 7.27 5.05 18.74
N GLY A 194 6.75 4.33 17.76
CA GLY A 194 5.34 4.40 17.34
C GLY A 194 5.02 5.52 16.35
N GLU A 195 6.00 6.19 15.75
CA GLU A 195 5.77 7.18 14.69
C GLU A 195 5.35 6.49 13.39
N VAL A 196 4.34 7.05 12.73
CA VAL A 196 3.82 6.55 11.45
C VAL A 196 4.50 7.29 10.30
N GLY A 197 5.18 6.53 9.45
CA GLY A 197 5.91 7.05 8.30
C GLY A 197 5.15 6.91 6.99
N ALA A 198 5.62 7.68 6.00
CA ALA A 198 5.08 7.77 4.66
C ALA A 198 5.20 6.45 3.86
N VAL A 199 4.35 6.31 2.85
CA VAL A 199 4.31 5.18 1.91
C VAL A 199 3.89 5.66 0.53
N GLY A 200 4.19 4.90 -0.51
CA GLY A 200 3.75 5.22 -1.87
C GLY A 200 2.40 4.60 -2.25
N GLY A 201 1.78 5.15 -3.32
CA GLY A 201 0.60 4.62 -3.99
C GLY A 201 -0.67 4.62 -3.14
N VAL A 202 -0.86 5.64 -2.33
CA VAL A 202 -1.98 5.69 -1.36
C VAL A 202 -3.32 5.80 -2.06
N SER A 203 -3.43 6.52 -3.17
CA SER A 203 -4.64 6.58 -3.99
C SER A 203 -5.09 5.20 -4.49
N LEU A 204 -4.17 4.36 -4.94
CA LEU A 204 -4.46 2.97 -5.33
C LEU A 204 -4.83 2.09 -4.13
N LYS A 205 -4.20 2.32 -2.98
CA LYS A 205 -4.49 1.60 -1.74
C LYS A 205 -5.88 1.91 -1.19
N THR A 206 -6.36 3.16 -1.31
CA THR A 206 -7.73 3.51 -0.93
C THR A 206 -8.77 2.80 -1.80
N GLN A 207 -8.47 2.62 -3.09
CA GLN A 207 -9.34 1.87 -4.01
C GLN A 207 -9.36 0.37 -3.66
N ALA A 208 -8.19 -0.25 -3.40
CA ALA A 208 -8.11 -1.62 -2.92
C ALA A 208 -8.92 -1.81 -1.63
N ALA A 209 -8.76 -0.90 -0.65
CA ALA A 209 -9.48 -0.92 0.60
C ALA A 209 -11.00 -0.87 0.39
N LYS A 210 -11.48 0.03 -0.48
CA LYS A 210 -12.92 0.16 -0.76
C LYS A 210 -13.48 -1.03 -1.49
N ARG A 211 -12.77 -1.57 -2.48
CA ARG A 211 -13.14 -2.80 -3.19
C ARG A 211 -13.38 -3.96 -2.22
N ASP A 212 -12.53 -4.05 -1.18
CA ASP A 212 -12.56 -5.14 -0.21
C ASP A 212 -13.37 -4.79 1.07
N GLY A 213 -14.30 -3.81 0.97
CA GLY A 213 -15.34 -3.55 1.96
C GLY A 213 -15.00 -2.55 3.05
N ALA A 214 -13.82 -1.92 3.02
CA ALA A 214 -13.47 -0.93 4.04
C ALA A 214 -14.39 0.31 4.01
N SER A 215 -14.77 0.76 5.20
CA SER A 215 -15.51 2.01 5.43
C SER A 215 -14.60 3.12 5.97
N VAL A 216 -13.45 2.75 6.53
CA VAL A 216 -12.46 3.64 7.13
C VAL A 216 -11.09 3.29 6.59
N PHE A 217 -10.27 4.31 6.32
CA PHE A 217 -8.89 4.14 5.89
C PHE A 217 -7.95 5.03 6.74
N LEU A 218 -7.02 4.37 7.43
CA LEU A 218 -5.95 5.04 8.16
C LEU A 218 -4.81 5.39 7.22
N VAL A 219 -4.42 6.65 7.18
CA VAL A 219 -3.42 7.16 6.24
C VAL A 219 -2.37 8.00 6.97
N PRO A 220 -1.07 7.87 6.66
CA PRO A 220 -0.07 8.80 7.18
C PRO A 220 -0.48 10.24 6.85
N LYS A 221 -0.42 11.14 7.81
CA LYS A 221 -0.92 12.52 7.64
C LYS A 221 -0.30 13.25 6.44
N GLY A 222 0.97 12.98 6.15
CA GLY A 222 1.67 13.55 4.99
C GLY A 222 1.08 13.14 3.65
N GLU A 223 0.39 11.99 3.59
CA GLU A 223 -0.16 11.40 2.37
C GLU A 223 -1.66 11.73 2.15
N CYS A 224 -2.22 12.65 2.93
CA CYS A 224 -3.62 13.06 2.78
C CYS A 224 -3.96 13.56 1.36
N SER A 225 -3.03 14.22 0.71
CA SER A 225 -3.22 14.74 -0.65
C SER A 225 -3.38 13.59 -1.65
N ASP A 226 -2.48 12.60 -1.60
CA ASP A 226 -2.52 11.41 -2.44
C ASP A 226 -3.77 10.56 -2.14
N ALA A 227 -4.10 10.37 -0.86
CA ALA A 227 -5.29 9.62 -0.46
C ALA A 227 -6.61 10.24 -0.94
N ARG A 228 -6.65 11.56 -1.18
CA ARG A 228 -7.84 12.24 -1.71
C ARG A 228 -7.94 12.19 -3.23
N ALA A 229 -6.82 11.93 -3.91
CA ALA A 229 -6.86 11.70 -5.34
C ALA A 229 -7.67 10.41 -5.61
N GLU A 230 -8.67 10.51 -6.46
CA GLU A 230 -9.58 9.39 -6.82
C GLU A 230 -10.21 8.66 -5.60
N LEU A 231 -10.51 9.40 -4.52
CA LEU A 231 -11.06 8.83 -3.29
C LEU A 231 -12.41 8.16 -3.54
N PRO A 232 -12.57 6.85 -3.29
CA PRO A 232 -13.82 6.15 -3.48
C PRO A 232 -14.93 6.66 -2.55
N LYS A 233 -16.15 6.79 -3.08
CA LYS A 233 -17.32 7.21 -2.30
C LYS A 233 -17.58 6.30 -1.11
N GLY A 234 -17.80 6.92 0.07
CA GLY A 234 -18.12 6.19 1.30
C GLY A 234 -16.90 5.54 1.98
N LEU A 235 -15.68 5.92 1.61
CA LEU A 235 -14.46 5.62 2.35
C LEU A 235 -14.06 6.87 3.15
N ARG A 236 -13.98 6.73 4.48
CA ARG A 236 -13.57 7.81 5.38
C ARG A 236 -12.06 7.77 5.60
N LEU A 237 -11.36 8.85 5.32
CA LEU A 237 -9.93 8.99 5.60
C LEU A 237 -9.72 9.49 7.03
N ILE A 238 -8.81 8.84 7.77
CA ILE A 238 -8.36 9.27 9.09
C ILE A 238 -6.83 9.44 9.04
N PRO A 239 -6.32 10.68 9.04
CA PRO A 239 -4.89 10.93 9.07
C PRO A 239 -4.30 10.60 10.44
N VAL A 240 -3.17 9.90 10.44
CA VAL A 240 -2.45 9.48 11.63
C VAL A 240 -0.98 9.85 11.52
N THR A 241 -0.35 10.16 12.66
CA THR A 241 1.10 10.42 12.76
C THR A 241 1.79 9.47 13.74
N THR A 242 1.01 8.84 14.63
CA THR A 242 1.53 7.91 15.63
C THR A 242 0.58 6.73 15.83
N LEU A 243 1.10 5.60 16.34
CA LEU A 243 0.29 4.46 16.76
C LEU A 243 -0.76 4.88 17.80
N LYS A 244 -0.36 5.69 18.79
CA LYS A 244 -1.28 6.24 19.79
C LYS A 244 -2.41 7.03 19.15
N GLY A 245 -2.09 7.92 18.23
CA GLY A 245 -3.08 8.73 17.50
C GLY A 245 -4.05 7.88 16.67
N ALA A 246 -3.57 6.77 16.09
CA ALA A 246 -4.41 5.82 15.38
C ALA A 246 -5.38 5.10 16.34
N VAL A 247 -4.88 4.57 17.45
CA VAL A 247 -5.71 3.94 18.50
C VAL A 247 -6.75 4.92 19.06
N ASP A 248 -6.34 6.14 19.42
CA ASP A 248 -7.25 7.15 19.93
C ASP A 248 -8.34 7.53 18.92
N SER A 249 -7.99 7.61 17.64
CA SER A 249 -8.94 7.89 16.56
C SER A 249 -9.97 6.77 16.38
N LEU A 250 -9.53 5.50 16.43
CA LEU A 250 -10.42 4.35 16.35
C LEU A 250 -11.35 4.26 17.56
N ARG A 251 -10.83 4.48 18.77
CA ARG A 251 -11.62 4.57 20.01
C ARG A 251 -12.65 5.70 19.97
N ALA A 252 -12.27 6.86 19.46
CA ALA A 252 -13.19 7.98 19.29
C ALA A 252 -14.28 7.67 18.26
N LEU A 253 -13.90 7.03 17.15
CA LEU A 253 -14.84 6.61 16.11
C LEU A 253 -15.86 5.61 16.63
N GLU A 254 -15.45 4.65 17.47
CA GLU A 254 -16.35 3.66 18.08
C GLU A 254 -17.39 4.33 18.98
N LYS A 255 -16.98 5.32 19.76
CA LYS A 255 -17.86 6.09 20.65
C LYS A 255 -18.68 7.18 19.93
N GLY A 256 -18.66 7.24 18.59
CA GLY A 256 -19.34 8.27 17.80
C GLY A 256 -18.74 9.66 17.97
N GLY A 257 -17.51 9.76 18.49
CA GLY A 257 -16.79 11.00 18.69
C GLY A 257 -16.23 11.60 17.41
N LYS A 258 -15.65 12.80 17.54
CA LYS A 258 -14.96 13.46 16.42
C LYS A 258 -13.59 12.80 16.19
N VAL A 259 -13.30 12.50 14.94
CA VAL A 259 -11.99 12.01 14.49
C VAL A 259 -11.40 12.98 13.47
N PRO A 260 -10.06 13.06 13.37
CA PRO A 260 -9.40 13.85 12.33
C PRO A 260 -9.88 13.42 10.94
N SER A 261 -9.77 14.32 9.99
CA SER A 261 -10.02 14.02 8.57
C SER A 261 -8.96 14.68 7.69
N CYS A 262 -8.68 14.09 6.57
CA CYS A 262 -7.86 14.74 5.56
C CYS A 262 -8.61 15.99 4.95
#